data_28014ab34f0a0ab906ecc23dc6050e2d
#
_entry.id   28014ab34f0a0ab906ecc23dc6050e2d
#
_cell.length_a   1.000
_cell.length_b   1.000
_cell.length_c   1.000
_cell.angle_alpha   90.00
_cell.angle_beta   90.00
_cell.angle_gamma   90.00
#
_symmetry.space_group_name_H-M   'P 1'
#
loop_
_entity.id
_entity.type
_entity.pdbx_description
1 polymer ?
#
loop_
_entity_poly.entity_id
_entity_poly.type
_entity_poly.pdbx_seq_one_letter_code
_entity_poly.pdbx_strand_id
1 'polypeptide(L)'
;MKPLSTGLCTLAILLLIPSLRPIQAQTTTAASGAAAPSRYDVTKEITLTGTVSSVLMKAAPGMIVGSHLLLATPFGPVDASLGRFGLRGDGALSVVDGEQIEATGVMKTIKDKPFFLVRAVNVGGKAYTIRNEHGFLVSPQARERAGQKMGGKRGSL
;
A
#
# COMPACT_ATOMS: atom_id res chain seq x y z
N MET A 1 -59.61 -12.31 -47.69
CA MET A 1 -60.73 -11.41 -48.04
C MET A 1 -60.44 -10.06 -47.41
N LYS A 2 -60.24 -9.05 -48.26
CA LYS A 2 -60.27 -7.59 -47.94
C LYS A 2 -61.70 -7.17 -47.60
N PRO A 3 -62.01 -5.95 -47.07
CA PRO A 3 -61.48 -4.64 -47.47
C PRO A 3 -61.24 -3.66 -46.30
N LEU A 4 -60.35 -2.65 -46.50
CA LEU A 4 -60.58 -1.20 -46.72
C LEU A 4 -61.53 -0.46 -45.79
N SER A 5 -61.01 0.63 -45.16
CA SER A 5 -61.65 1.96 -45.19
C SER A 5 -60.73 3.04 -44.61
N THR A 6 -60.32 3.91 -45.37
CA THR A 6 -60.12 5.36 -45.51
C THR A 6 -60.61 6.19 -44.33
N GLY A 7 -59.82 7.15 -43.86
CA GLY A 7 -60.20 8.24 -42.97
C GLY A 7 -59.12 9.31 -42.87
N LEU A 8 -59.13 10.21 -43.81
CA LEU A 8 -58.35 11.45 -43.90
C LEU A 8 -58.91 12.49 -42.93
N CYS A 9 -58.12 13.00 -42.00
CA CYS A 9 -58.46 14.27 -41.34
C CYS A 9 -57.16 15.03 -41.07
N THR A 10 -56.93 16.01 -41.91
CA THR A 10 -55.95 17.07 -41.82
C THR A 10 -56.35 18.02 -40.71
N LEU A 11 -55.53 18.16 -39.66
CA LEU A 11 -55.64 19.30 -38.73
C LEU A 11 -54.24 19.88 -38.55
N ALA A 12 -54.05 21.05 -39.15
CA ALA A 12 -52.87 21.88 -38.96
C ALA A 12 -52.92 22.55 -37.61
N ILE A 13 -52.06 22.18 -36.68
CA ILE A 13 -51.83 22.90 -35.46
C ILE A 13 -50.44 23.54 -35.54
N LEU A 14 -50.50 24.87 -35.65
CA LEU A 14 -49.35 25.77 -35.59
C LEU A 14 -48.89 25.83 -34.11
N LEU A 15 -47.84 25.12 -33.75
CA LEU A 15 -47.28 25.15 -32.41
C LEU A 15 -46.03 26.04 -32.38
N LEU A 16 -46.17 27.15 -31.62
CA LEU A 16 -45.05 27.99 -31.17
C LEU A 16 -43.98 27.10 -30.48
N ILE A 17 -42.79 27.04 -31.06
CA ILE A 17 -41.65 26.38 -30.43
C ILE A 17 -40.96 27.41 -29.50
N PRO A 18 -41.03 27.23 -28.17
CA PRO A 18 -40.20 28.01 -27.28
C PRO A 18 -38.72 27.54 -27.47
N SER A 19 -37.86 28.50 -27.75
CA SER A 19 -36.42 28.29 -27.87
C SER A 19 -35.86 27.71 -26.58
N LEU A 20 -35.70 26.41 -26.48
CA LEU A 20 -34.91 25.76 -25.46
C LEU A 20 -33.44 26.08 -25.71
N ARG A 21 -32.88 27.00 -24.93
CA ARG A 21 -31.45 27.21 -24.84
C ARG A 21 -30.82 25.93 -24.30
N PRO A 22 -29.80 25.36 -24.97
CA PRO A 22 -29.05 24.24 -24.40
C PRO A 22 -28.33 24.77 -23.16
N ILE A 23 -28.71 24.26 -22.00
CA ILE A 23 -27.89 24.36 -20.79
C ILE A 23 -26.66 23.53 -21.10
N GLN A 24 -25.55 24.21 -21.41
CA GLN A 24 -24.23 23.58 -21.43
C GLN A 24 -23.95 23.17 -19.98
N ALA A 25 -24.18 21.88 -19.70
CA ALA A 25 -23.62 21.23 -18.55
C ALA A 25 -22.11 21.36 -18.69
N GLN A 26 -21.50 22.28 -17.98
CA GLN A 26 -20.08 22.28 -17.73
C GLN A 26 -19.78 21.01 -16.96
N THR A 27 -19.38 19.98 -17.67
CA THR A 27 -18.69 18.84 -17.10
C THR A 27 -17.40 19.39 -16.52
N THR A 28 -17.43 19.79 -15.26
CA THR A 28 -16.25 19.91 -14.44
C THR A 28 -15.64 18.51 -14.44
N THR A 29 -14.71 18.28 -15.35
CA THR A 29 -13.78 17.18 -15.25
C THR A 29 -13.03 17.45 -13.95
N ALA A 30 -13.50 16.84 -12.87
CA ALA A 30 -12.72 16.71 -11.67
C ALA A 30 -11.44 16.00 -12.13
N ALA A 31 -10.37 16.80 -12.29
CA ALA A 31 -9.04 16.26 -12.43
C ALA A 31 -8.90 15.32 -11.25
N SER A 32 -8.94 14.01 -11.53
CA SER A 32 -8.58 12.97 -10.60
C SER A 32 -7.12 13.24 -10.27
N GLY A 33 -6.90 14.13 -9.31
CA GLY A 33 -5.59 14.40 -8.74
C GLY A 33 -5.08 13.05 -8.30
N ALA A 34 -4.09 12.52 -9.01
CA ALA A 34 -3.36 11.36 -8.57
C ALA A 34 -2.97 11.67 -7.12
N ALA A 35 -3.62 10.99 -6.17
CA ALA A 35 -3.37 11.19 -4.75
C ALA A 35 -1.86 11.02 -4.57
N ALA A 36 -1.20 12.07 -4.12
CA ALA A 36 0.23 12.05 -3.87
C ALA A 36 0.50 10.78 -3.03
N PRO A 37 1.53 10.00 -3.36
CA PRO A 37 1.79 8.75 -2.67
C PRO A 37 1.81 9.03 -1.18
N SER A 38 0.87 8.43 -0.47
CA SER A 38 0.64 8.66 0.96
C SER A 38 1.98 8.45 1.69
N ARG A 39 2.56 9.53 2.21
CA ARG A 39 3.80 9.48 2.99
C ARG A 39 3.64 8.49 4.14
N TYR A 40 4.73 7.89 4.54
CA TYR A 40 4.76 7.06 5.74
C TYR A 40 4.39 7.94 6.95
N ASP A 41 3.49 7.48 7.78
CA ASP A 41 2.98 8.24 8.92
C ASP A 41 3.20 7.42 10.20
N VAL A 42 4.18 7.82 11.01
CA VAL A 42 4.54 7.13 12.25
C VAL A 42 3.42 7.15 13.28
N THR A 43 2.48 8.10 13.19
CA THR A 43 1.33 8.16 14.11
C THR A 43 0.31 7.05 13.86
N LYS A 44 0.40 6.40 12.71
CA LYS A 44 -0.44 5.26 12.30
C LYS A 44 0.26 3.92 12.43
N GLU A 45 1.41 3.90 13.09
CA GLU A 45 2.10 2.64 13.33
C GLU A 45 1.32 1.76 14.28
N ILE A 46 1.30 0.49 13.95
CA ILE A 46 0.83 -0.58 14.81
C ILE A 46 1.94 -1.61 14.98
N THR A 47 1.90 -2.34 16.06
CA THR A 47 2.78 -3.47 16.30
C THR A 47 1.98 -4.75 16.20
N LEU A 48 2.45 -5.66 15.35
CA LEU A 48 1.86 -6.98 15.14
C LEU A 48 2.82 -8.04 15.66
N THR A 49 2.31 -8.93 16.50
CA THR A 49 3.00 -10.16 16.88
C THR A 49 2.47 -11.30 16.04
N GLY A 50 3.36 -12.11 15.48
CA GLY A 50 2.97 -13.24 14.65
C GLY A 50 4.10 -14.25 14.46
N THR A 51 3.73 -15.40 13.92
CA THR A 51 4.68 -16.44 13.53
C THR A 51 4.95 -16.30 12.03
N VAL A 52 6.21 -16.35 11.64
CA VAL A 52 6.61 -16.34 10.24
C VAL A 52 6.17 -17.64 9.58
N SER A 53 5.21 -17.58 8.68
CA SER A 53 4.75 -18.73 7.90
C SER A 53 5.55 -18.94 6.62
N SER A 54 6.19 -17.86 6.10
CA SER A 54 7.10 -17.97 4.95
C SER A 54 7.99 -16.73 4.82
N VAL A 55 9.24 -16.94 4.43
CA VAL A 55 10.23 -15.91 4.12
C VAL A 55 10.40 -15.80 2.60
N LEU A 56 10.00 -14.68 2.02
CA LEU A 56 10.08 -14.44 0.58
C LEU A 56 11.19 -13.43 0.25
N MET A 57 12.27 -13.91 -0.36
CA MET A 57 13.40 -13.08 -0.82
C MET A 57 13.03 -12.16 -1.99
N LYS A 58 11.98 -12.51 -2.73
CA LYS A 58 11.42 -11.75 -3.86
C LYS A 58 9.89 -11.75 -3.76
N ALA A 59 9.29 -10.64 -4.19
CA ALA A 59 7.85 -10.51 -4.28
C ALA A 59 7.24 -11.56 -5.22
N ALA A 60 6.14 -12.17 -4.81
CA ALA A 60 5.28 -12.97 -5.67
C ALA A 60 4.40 -12.05 -6.56
N PRO A 61 3.77 -12.59 -7.61
CA PRO A 61 2.83 -11.81 -8.43
C PRO A 61 1.74 -11.13 -7.58
N GLY A 62 1.57 -9.83 -7.78
CA GLY A 62 0.60 -9.02 -7.04
C GLY A 62 1.07 -8.47 -5.70
N MET A 63 2.30 -8.75 -5.27
CA MET A 63 2.95 -8.12 -4.11
C MET A 63 3.74 -6.86 -4.51
N ILE A 64 4.10 -6.05 -3.53
CA ILE A 64 5.02 -4.91 -3.71
C ILE A 64 6.43 -5.45 -4.00
N VAL A 65 7.20 -4.72 -4.79
CA VAL A 65 8.60 -5.13 -5.08
C VAL A 65 9.45 -5.16 -3.81
N GLY A 66 10.14 -6.28 -3.59
CA GLY A 66 11.03 -6.45 -2.46
C GLY A 66 10.95 -7.83 -1.83
N SER A 67 11.48 -7.94 -0.61
CA SER A 67 11.34 -9.11 0.25
C SER A 67 10.14 -8.97 1.19
N HIS A 68 9.54 -10.08 1.57
CA HIS A 68 8.35 -10.14 2.39
C HIS A 68 8.46 -11.23 3.45
N LEU A 69 7.73 -11.04 4.55
CA LEU A 69 7.38 -12.12 5.47
C LEU A 69 5.87 -12.32 5.40
N LEU A 70 5.44 -13.55 5.25
CA LEU A 70 4.06 -13.91 5.48
C LEU A 70 3.92 -14.27 6.96
N LEU A 71 3.09 -13.52 7.68
CA LEU A 71 2.89 -13.69 9.12
C LEU A 71 1.54 -14.31 9.38
N ALA A 72 1.51 -15.36 10.20
CA ALA A 72 0.30 -15.82 10.84
C ALA A 72 0.10 -15.04 12.13
N THR A 73 -0.93 -14.20 12.17
CA THR A 73 -1.28 -13.38 13.34
C THR A 73 -2.62 -13.81 13.93
N PRO A 74 -2.97 -13.45 15.17
CA PRO A 74 -4.29 -13.72 15.75
C PRO A 74 -5.45 -13.13 14.94
N PHE A 75 -5.18 -12.14 14.10
CA PHE A 75 -6.18 -11.46 13.25
C PHE A 75 -6.21 -11.98 11.80
N GLY A 76 -5.43 -13.02 11.50
CA GLY A 76 -5.30 -13.61 10.18
C GLY A 76 -3.92 -13.41 9.55
N PRO A 77 -3.73 -13.89 8.30
CA PRO A 77 -2.46 -13.79 7.60
C PRO A 77 -2.18 -12.35 7.16
N VAL A 78 -0.94 -11.91 7.32
CA VAL A 78 -0.48 -10.57 6.97
C VAL A 78 0.73 -10.66 6.04
N ASP A 79 0.70 -9.90 4.92
CA ASP A 79 1.85 -9.70 4.05
C ASP A 79 2.68 -8.50 4.57
N ALA A 80 3.80 -8.80 5.20
CA ALA A 80 4.71 -7.84 5.79
C ALA A 80 5.84 -7.49 4.80
N SER A 81 5.76 -6.32 4.17
CA SER A 81 6.74 -5.85 3.19
C SER A 81 7.97 -5.27 3.86
N LEU A 82 9.11 -5.90 3.62
CA LEU A 82 10.44 -5.48 4.11
C LEU A 82 11.20 -4.64 3.06
N GLY A 83 10.70 -4.57 1.82
CA GLY A 83 11.37 -3.91 0.72
C GLY A 83 12.65 -4.62 0.28
N ARG A 84 13.45 -3.93 -0.58
CA ARG A 84 14.60 -4.57 -1.26
C ARG A 84 15.77 -4.95 -0.36
N PHE A 85 15.92 -4.30 0.80
CA PHE A 85 17.08 -4.47 1.69
C PHE A 85 16.75 -5.19 3.00
N GLY A 86 15.48 -5.55 3.25
CA GLY A 86 15.07 -6.14 4.52
C GLY A 86 15.84 -7.41 4.88
N LEU A 87 16.00 -8.33 3.92
CA LEU A 87 16.66 -9.62 4.06
C LEU A 87 18.04 -9.69 3.37
N ARG A 88 18.64 -8.56 3.00
CA ARG A 88 19.87 -8.53 2.20
C ARG A 88 20.90 -7.56 2.74
N GLY A 89 22.19 -7.97 2.64
CA GLY A 89 23.33 -7.18 3.04
C GLY A 89 23.60 -7.24 4.54
N ASP A 90 24.67 -6.57 4.96
CA ASP A 90 25.11 -6.58 6.35
C ASP A 90 24.07 -5.95 7.26
N GLY A 91 23.88 -6.53 8.44
CA GLY A 91 22.86 -6.13 9.40
C GLY A 91 21.41 -6.34 8.91
N ALA A 92 21.19 -7.15 7.86
CA ALA A 92 19.86 -7.52 7.43
C ALA A 92 19.13 -8.34 8.50
N LEU A 93 17.80 -8.33 8.43
CA LEU A 93 16.96 -9.20 9.24
C LEU A 93 17.30 -10.66 8.94
N SER A 94 17.64 -11.40 9.98
CA SER A 94 17.80 -12.86 9.94
C SER A 94 16.60 -13.47 10.63
N VAL A 95 15.80 -14.23 9.88
CA VAL A 95 14.57 -14.83 10.36
C VAL A 95 14.27 -16.08 9.53
N VAL A 96 13.68 -17.09 10.15
CA VAL A 96 13.30 -18.35 9.51
C VAL A 96 11.81 -18.63 9.67
N ASP A 97 11.30 -19.54 8.84
CA ASP A 97 9.91 -20.02 8.95
C ASP A 97 9.68 -20.66 10.33
N GLY A 98 8.53 -20.37 10.92
CA GLY A 98 8.16 -20.82 12.27
C GLY A 98 8.62 -19.91 13.41
N GLU A 99 9.42 -18.91 13.14
CA GLU A 99 9.93 -17.98 14.17
C GLU A 99 8.87 -16.96 14.58
N GLN A 100 8.78 -16.69 15.88
CA GLN A 100 7.89 -15.66 16.40
C GLN A 100 8.58 -14.30 16.37
N ILE A 101 7.90 -13.32 15.81
CA ILE A 101 8.42 -11.96 15.69
C ILE A 101 7.40 -10.92 16.14
N GLU A 102 7.92 -9.75 16.46
CA GLU A 102 7.16 -8.54 16.66
C GLU A 102 7.55 -7.53 15.58
N ALA A 103 6.59 -7.11 14.77
CA ALA A 103 6.82 -6.19 13.66
C ALA A 103 6.04 -4.89 13.85
N THR A 104 6.72 -3.76 13.79
CA THR A 104 6.13 -2.42 13.87
C THR A 104 6.10 -1.78 12.48
N GLY A 105 4.98 -1.19 12.10
CA GLY A 105 4.80 -0.58 10.80
C GLY A 105 3.40 -0.02 10.58
N VAL A 106 3.07 0.30 9.34
CA VAL A 106 1.77 0.83 8.95
C VAL A 106 1.05 -0.06 7.95
N MET A 107 -0.26 -0.19 8.11
CA MET A 107 -1.11 -0.81 7.08
C MET A 107 -1.32 0.18 5.93
N LYS A 108 -1.14 -0.26 4.71
CA LYS A 108 -1.39 0.49 3.48
C LYS A 108 -2.17 -0.36 2.50
N THR A 109 -3.11 0.27 1.80
CA THR A 109 -3.79 -0.34 0.66
C THR A 109 -3.13 0.14 -0.62
N ILE A 110 -2.65 -0.79 -1.43
CA ILE A 110 -1.99 -0.54 -2.71
C ILE A 110 -2.67 -1.43 -3.76
N LYS A 111 -3.29 -0.83 -4.77
CA LYS A 111 -4.05 -1.56 -5.79
C LYS A 111 -5.09 -2.51 -5.16
N ASP A 112 -5.87 -1.98 -4.23
CA ASP A 112 -6.95 -2.66 -3.48
C ASP A 112 -6.51 -3.85 -2.62
N LYS A 113 -5.21 -4.02 -2.41
CA LYS A 113 -4.65 -5.04 -1.53
C LYS A 113 -4.03 -4.40 -0.29
N PRO A 114 -4.31 -4.93 0.91
CA PRO A 114 -3.66 -4.48 2.14
C PRO A 114 -2.24 -5.03 2.21
N PHE A 115 -1.29 -4.18 2.62
CA PHE A 115 0.09 -4.53 2.90
C PHE A 115 0.51 -3.91 4.21
N PHE A 116 1.31 -4.63 4.97
CA PHE A 116 1.94 -4.11 6.17
C PHE A 116 3.36 -3.64 5.83
N LEU A 117 3.56 -2.32 5.78
CA LEU A 117 4.87 -1.71 5.53
C LEU A 117 5.66 -1.68 6.82
N VAL A 118 6.57 -2.63 6.98
CA VAL A 118 7.35 -2.82 8.19
C VAL A 118 8.41 -1.73 8.32
N ARG A 119 8.49 -1.06 9.49
CA ARG A 119 9.58 -0.15 9.86
C ARG A 119 10.64 -0.85 10.70
N ALA A 120 10.22 -1.62 11.68
CA ALA A 120 11.13 -2.35 12.55
C ALA A 120 10.61 -3.76 12.82
N VAL A 121 11.52 -4.69 13.08
CA VAL A 121 11.23 -6.07 13.50
C VAL A 121 12.05 -6.38 14.73
N ASN A 122 11.43 -6.99 15.73
CA ASN A 122 12.10 -7.60 16.87
C ASN A 122 11.96 -9.12 16.75
N VAL A 123 13.08 -9.82 16.79
CA VAL A 123 13.14 -11.27 16.75
C VAL A 123 14.21 -11.74 17.74
N GLY A 124 13.84 -12.64 18.64
CA GLY A 124 14.74 -13.14 19.67
C GLY A 124 15.36 -12.03 20.55
N GLY A 125 14.64 -10.92 20.79
CA GLY A 125 15.12 -9.76 21.55
C GLY A 125 16.05 -8.82 20.76
N LYS A 126 16.32 -9.11 19.48
CA LYS A 126 17.15 -8.26 18.60
C LYS A 126 16.27 -7.41 17.70
N ALA A 127 16.46 -6.10 17.74
CA ALA A 127 15.74 -5.15 16.90
C ALA A 127 16.46 -4.89 15.58
N TYR A 128 15.69 -4.91 14.49
CA TYR A 128 16.15 -4.63 13.14
C TYR A 128 15.37 -3.47 12.55
N THR A 129 16.05 -2.43 12.10
CA THR A 129 15.42 -1.30 11.43
C THR A 129 15.39 -1.54 9.92
N ILE A 130 14.17 -1.59 9.36
CA ILE A 130 13.91 -1.81 7.94
C ILE A 130 13.71 -0.48 7.21
N ARG A 131 12.97 0.46 7.85
CA ARG A 131 12.73 1.82 7.35
C ARG A 131 13.02 2.85 8.43
N ASN A 132 13.37 4.06 8.02
CA ASN A 132 13.43 5.19 8.93
C ASN A 132 12.01 5.74 9.21
N GLU A 133 11.90 6.76 10.06
CA GLU A 133 10.64 7.42 10.43
C GLU A 133 9.89 8.06 9.25
N HIS A 134 10.58 8.34 8.16
CA HIS A 134 9.98 8.86 6.93
C HIS A 134 9.56 7.75 5.94
N GLY A 135 9.73 6.48 6.32
CA GLY A 135 9.39 5.30 5.50
C GLY A 135 10.42 4.92 4.44
N PHE A 136 11.58 5.58 4.39
CA PHE A 136 12.65 5.20 3.48
C PHE A 136 13.38 3.95 3.95
N LEU A 137 13.67 3.05 3.02
CA LEU A 137 14.42 1.83 3.30
C LEU A 137 15.84 2.15 3.78
N VAL A 138 16.24 1.51 4.88
CA VAL A 138 17.60 1.61 5.40
C VAL A 138 18.50 0.67 4.60
N SER A 139 19.47 1.23 3.89
CA SER A 139 20.44 0.45 3.12
C SER A 139 21.45 -0.26 4.02
N PRO A 140 22.13 -1.33 3.53
CA PRO A 140 23.21 -1.98 4.28
C PRO A 140 24.26 -0.99 4.77
N GLN A 141 24.73 -0.08 3.91
CA GLN A 141 25.73 0.94 4.25
C GLN A 141 25.26 1.90 5.34
N ALA A 142 23.95 2.20 5.38
CA ALA A 142 23.39 3.04 6.44
C ALA A 142 23.37 2.30 7.80
N ARG A 143 23.13 0.98 7.79
CA ARG A 143 23.18 0.13 8.99
C ARG A 143 24.58 0.03 9.56
N GLU A 144 25.59 -0.19 8.72
CA GLU A 144 27.00 -0.22 9.12
C GLU A 144 27.42 1.08 9.80
N ARG A 145 27.10 2.23 9.20
CA ARG A 145 27.40 3.56 9.78
C ARG A 145 26.74 3.74 11.15
N ALA A 146 25.50 3.28 11.30
CA ALA A 146 24.80 3.36 12.58
C ALA A 146 25.46 2.46 13.65
N GLY A 147 25.90 1.25 13.28
CA GLY A 147 26.63 0.33 14.16
C GLY A 147 27.96 0.88 14.63
N GLN A 148 28.74 1.47 13.72
CA GLN A 148 30.03 2.11 14.04
C GLN A 148 29.87 3.30 15.01
N LYS A 149 28.82 4.11 14.83
CA LYS A 149 28.56 5.25 15.73
C LYS A 149 28.20 4.84 17.17
N MET A 150 27.58 3.67 17.34
CA MET A 150 27.27 3.12 18.67
C MET A 150 28.47 2.44 19.32
N GLY A 151 29.37 1.83 18.55
CA GLY A 151 30.58 1.15 19.05
C GLY A 151 31.66 2.12 19.53
N GLY A 152 31.77 3.29 18.89
CA GLY A 152 32.82 4.28 19.22
C GLY A 152 32.63 5.03 20.54
N LYS A 153 31.48 4.90 21.21
CA LYS A 153 31.20 5.60 22.47
C LYS A 153 31.54 4.80 23.74
N ARG A 154 32.05 3.57 23.61
CA ARG A 154 32.44 2.69 24.74
C ARG A 154 33.91 2.68 25.08
N GLY A 155 34.74 3.53 24.50
CA GLY A 155 36.19 3.50 24.60
C GLY A 155 36.86 4.71 25.23
N SER A 156 36.19 5.44 26.16
CA SER A 156 36.83 6.53 26.92
C SER A 156 36.33 6.56 28.37
N LEU A 157 36.88 5.72 29.18
CA LEU A 157 36.98 5.85 30.65
C LEU A 157 38.43 5.62 31.02
#